data_b71a1ce70feb2560902db9cf1a76dccd
#
_entry.id   b71a1ce70feb2560902db9cf1a76dccd
#
_cell.length_a   1.000
_cell.length_b   1.000
_cell.length_c   1.000
_cell.angle_alpha   90.00
_cell.angle_beta   90.00
_cell.angle_gamma   90.00
#
_symmetry.space_group_name_H-M   'P 1'
#
loop_
_entity.id
_entity.type
_entity.pdbx_description
1 polymer ?
#
loop_
_entity_poly.entity_id
_entity_poly.type
_entity_poly.pdbx_seq_one_letter_code
_entity_poly.pdbx_strand_id
1 'polypeptide(L)'
;EKYFNTEKSLPFIARYQNEIIGYIIGIPLEELTMEPWAMNDENYGKHNTLYTYAFVIMEKYKSNGYAKMLKRVYLSWAQKRDRISYITGHVLSGTADTKDNSIKIISFEENWQGTGKSFEYYRRSFDEGVESSIFSPPLEITI
;
A
#
# COMPACT_ATOMS: atom_id res chain seq x y z
N GLU A 1 10.25 -2.68 -9.96
CA GLU A 1 10.95 -1.54 -10.55
C GLU A 1 10.23 -0.91 -11.73
N LYS A 2 9.52 -1.69 -12.55
CA LYS A 2 8.86 -1.14 -13.76
C LYS A 2 7.77 -0.10 -13.47
N TYR A 3 7.26 -0.02 -12.25
CA TYR A 3 6.26 0.98 -11.87
C TYR A 3 6.79 2.05 -10.93
N PHE A 4 8.04 1.97 -10.56
CA PHE A 4 8.63 2.83 -9.52
C PHE A 4 8.62 4.32 -9.92
N ASN A 5 8.87 4.59 -11.17
CA ASN A 5 8.99 5.96 -11.69
C ASN A 5 7.74 6.45 -12.42
N THR A 6 6.60 5.78 -12.25
CA THR A 6 5.38 6.28 -12.88
C THR A 6 4.98 7.62 -12.26
N GLU A 7 4.46 8.53 -13.07
CA GLU A 7 4.04 9.86 -12.62
C GLU A 7 2.95 9.80 -11.57
N LYS A 8 2.18 8.72 -11.54
CA LYS A 8 1.05 8.56 -10.62
C LYS A 8 1.43 7.81 -9.35
N SER A 9 2.70 7.45 -9.17
CA SER A 9 3.13 6.86 -7.91
C SER A 9 3.06 7.90 -6.78
N LEU A 10 2.68 7.42 -5.59
CA LEU A 10 2.44 8.28 -4.44
C LEU A 10 3.37 7.84 -3.30
N PRO A 11 4.57 8.45 -3.22
CA PRO A 11 5.53 8.07 -2.17
C PRO A 11 5.23 8.76 -0.85
N PHE A 12 5.39 7.99 0.22
CA PHE A 12 5.33 8.45 1.61
C PHE A 12 6.63 8.04 2.27
N ILE A 13 7.42 9.02 2.69
CA ILE A 13 8.80 8.79 3.14
C ILE A 13 8.94 9.23 4.59
N ALA A 14 9.55 8.38 5.41
CA ALA A 14 9.93 8.73 6.78
C ALA A 14 11.43 9.01 6.83
N ARG A 15 11.82 10.12 7.46
CA ARG A 15 13.21 10.53 7.60
C ARG A 15 13.56 10.84 9.04
N TYR A 16 14.82 10.63 9.36
CA TYR A 16 15.42 11.08 10.63
C TYR A 16 16.83 11.60 10.36
N GLN A 17 17.08 12.85 10.71
CA GLN A 17 18.40 13.50 10.54
C GLN A 17 19.00 13.24 9.13
N ASN A 18 18.19 13.51 8.10
CA ASN A 18 18.57 13.35 6.69
C ASN A 18 18.75 11.90 6.21
N GLU A 19 18.48 10.90 7.06
CA GLU A 19 18.45 9.50 6.65
C GLU A 19 17.01 9.06 6.38
N ILE A 20 16.84 8.23 5.36
CA ILE A 20 15.56 7.61 5.09
C ILE A 20 15.39 6.43 6.03
N ILE A 21 14.32 6.46 6.85
CA ILE A 21 13.94 5.37 7.72
C ILE A 21 13.18 4.29 6.94
N GLY A 22 12.30 4.73 6.06
CA GLY A 22 11.48 3.82 5.27
C GLY A 22 10.56 4.57 4.34
N TYR A 23 9.79 3.82 3.54
CA TYR A 23 8.83 4.42 2.62
C TYR A 23 7.71 3.45 2.28
N ILE A 24 6.59 4.02 1.88
CA ILE A 24 5.47 3.31 1.24
C ILE A 24 5.22 3.99 -0.09
N ILE A 25 5.05 3.21 -1.14
CA ILE A 25 4.67 3.73 -2.45
C ILE A 25 3.34 3.15 -2.85
N GLY A 26 2.35 4.02 -3.01
CA GLY A 26 1.05 3.66 -3.56
C GLY A 26 0.99 3.99 -5.03
N ILE A 27 0.24 3.19 -5.78
CA ILE A 27 0.04 3.41 -7.22
C ILE A 27 -1.42 3.08 -7.55
N PRO A 28 -2.11 3.91 -8.35
CA PRO A 28 -3.46 3.54 -8.78
C PRO A 28 -3.45 2.17 -9.47
N LEU A 29 -4.44 1.36 -9.13
CA LEU A 29 -4.54 -0.01 -9.66
C LEU A 29 -4.48 -0.03 -11.19
N GLU A 30 -5.05 0.97 -11.84
CA GLU A 30 -5.12 1.08 -13.30
C GLU A 30 -3.76 1.28 -13.97
N GLU A 31 -2.74 1.66 -13.21
CA GLU A 31 -1.39 1.81 -13.75
C GLU A 31 -0.68 0.47 -13.91
N LEU A 32 -1.22 -0.60 -13.34
CA LEU A 32 -0.62 -1.93 -13.38
C LEU A 32 -1.07 -2.70 -14.62
N THR A 33 -0.75 -2.14 -15.78
CA THR A 33 -1.28 -2.60 -17.07
C THR A 33 -0.72 -3.92 -17.57
N MET A 34 0.34 -4.43 -16.92
CA MET A 34 0.97 -5.68 -17.32
C MET A 34 0.79 -6.79 -16.27
N GLU A 35 -0.10 -6.57 -15.31
CA GLU A 35 -0.31 -7.51 -14.21
C GLU A 35 -1.70 -8.13 -14.29
N PRO A 36 -1.81 -9.42 -14.67
CA PRO A 36 -3.13 -10.06 -14.79
C PRO A 36 -3.95 -10.03 -13.51
N TRP A 37 -3.30 -10.19 -12.35
CA TRP A 37 -4.02 -10.15 -11.07
C TRP A 37 -4.66 -8.78 -10.82
N ALA A 38 -4.03 -7.70 -11.30
CA ALA A 38 -4.60 -6.37 -11.17
C ALA A 38 -5.78 -6.17 -12.13
N MET A 39 -5.60 -6.56 -13.37
CA MET A 39 -6.64 -6.44 -14.40
C MET A 39 -7.86 -7.30 -14.08
N ASN A 40 -7.67 -8.39 -13.34
CA ASN A 40 -8.77 -9.27 -12.92
C ASN A 40 -9.45 -8.81 -11.63
N ASP A 41 -8.91 -7.81 -10.95
CA ASP A 41 -9.58 -7.25 -9.77
C ASP A 41 -10.88 -6.59 -10.23
N GLU A 42 -11.98 -6.87 -9.52
CA GLU A 42 -13.30 -6.33 -9.86
C GLU A 42 -13.34 -4.80 -9.85
N ASN A 43 -12.39 -4.16 -9.17
CA ASN A 43 -12.30 -2.71 -9.08
C ASN A 43 -11.37 -2.09 -10.13
N TYR A 44 -10.74 -2.91 -10.96
CA TYR A 44 -9.89 -2.40 -12.03
C TYR A 44 -10.73 -1.58 -13.01
N GLY A 45 -10.29 -0.36 -13.27
CA GLY A 45 -11.01 0.57 -14.14
C GLY A 45 -12.01 1.46 -13.42
N LYS A 46 -12.26 1.24 -12.13
CA LYS A 46 -13.19 2.08 -11.34
C LYS A 46 -12.51 3.30 -10.74
N HIS A 47 -11.19 3.36 -10.79
CA HIS A 47 -10.37 4.47 -10.26
C HIS A 47 -10.64 4.74 -8.78
N ASN A 48 -10.87 3.68 -8.01
CA ASN A 48 -11.20 3.76 -6.58
C ASN A 48 -10.24 2.97 -5.70
N THR A 49 -9.16 2.41 -6.27
CA THR A 49 -8.26 1.50 -5.57
C THR A 49 -6.82 1.94 -5.74
N LEU A 50 -6.11 1.98 -4.62
CA LEU A 50 -4.68 2.25 -4.59
C LEU A 50 -3.96 0.97 -4.21
N TYR A 51 -2.99 0.55 -5.03
CA TYR A 51 -2.18 -0.63 -4.76
C TYR A 51 -0.91 -0.21 -4.02
N THR A 52 -0.60 -0.91 -2.94
CA THR A 52 0.65 -0.68 -2.20
C THR A 52 1.77 -1.42 -2.91
N TYR A 53 2.52 -0.68 -3.73
CA TYR A 53 3.56 -1.23 -4.58
C TYR A 53 4.82 -1.61 -3.80
N ALA A 54 5.16 -0.81 -2.80
CA ALA A 54 6.33 -1.05 -1.96
C ALA A 54 6.07 -0.55 -0.54
N PHE A 55 6.58 -1.28 0.43
CA PHE A 55 6.55 -0.90 1.83
C PHE A 55 7.85 -1.41 2.46
N VAL A 56 8.77 -0.49 2.74
CA VAL A 56 10.12 -0.83 3.17
C VAL A 56 10.49 -0.01 4.41
N ILE A 57 11.02 -0.70 5.42
CA ILE A 57 11.71 -0.05 6.53
C ILE A 57 13.19 -0.46 6.43
N MET A 58 14.06 0.51 6.47
CA MET A 58 15.51 0.23 6.40
C MET A 58 15.93 -0.61 7.60
N GLU A 59 16.83 -1.57 7.37
CA GLU A 59 17.22 -2.56 8.38
C GLU A 59 17.62 -1.93 9.72
N LYS A 60 18.37 -0.86 9.66
CA LYS A 60 18.83 -0.12 10.84
C LYS A 60 17.70 0.36 11.74
N TYR A 61 16.51 0.56 11.18
CA TYR A 61 15.40 1.17 11.90
C TYR A 61 14.24 0.20 12.18
N LYS A 62 14.42 -1.08 11.87
CA LYS A 62 13.40 -2.08 12.14
C LYS A 62 13.15 -2.24 13.64
N SER A 63 11.96 -2.71 13.98
CA SER A 63 11.54 -2.99 15.36
C SER A 63 11.40 -1.76 16.27
N ASN A 64 11.21 -0.58 15.68
CA ASN A 64 11.03 0.67 16.42
C ASN A 64 9.64 1.28 16.26
N GLY A 65 8.70 0.55 15.66
CA GLY A 65 7.34 1.05 15.47
C GLY A 65 7.15 1.98 14.27
N TYR A 66 8.18 2.20 13.48
CA TYR A 66 8.09 3.10 12.33
C TYR A 66 7.20 2.57 11.22
N ALA A 67 7.14 1.25 11.06
CA ALA A 67 6.26 0.64 10.08
C ALA A 67 4.79 0.97 10.37
N LYS A 68 4.38 0.86 11.62
CA LYS A 68 3.01 1.21 12.04
C LYS A 68 2.70 2.67 11.80
N MET A 69 3.64 3.54 12.15
CA MET A 69 3.48 4.98 12.00
C MET A 69 3.32 5.36 10.52
N LEU A 70 4.21 4.85 9.70
CA LEU A 70 4.20 5.14 8.26
C LEU A 70 2.94 4.60 7.59
N LYS A 71 2.54 3.39 7.94
CA LYS A 71 1.29 2.78 7.45
C LYS A 71 0.07 3.61 7.85
N ARG A 72 0.04 4.09 9.09
CA ARG A 72 -1.08 4.91 9.58
C ARG A 72 -1.22 6.19 8.77
N VAL A 73 -0.12 6.85 8.46
CA VAL A 73 -0.13 8.07 7.66
C VAL A 73 -0.63 7.78 6.25
N TYR A 74 -0.13 6.70 5.64
CA TYR A 74 -0.54 6.28 4.29
C TYR A 74 -2.04 6.00 4.22
N LEU A 75 -2.54 5.19 5.15
CA LEU A 75 -3.97 4.84 5.18
C LEU A 75 -4.84 6.06 5.49
N SER A 76 -4.40 6.92 6.39
CA SER A 76 -5.12 8.14 6.73
C SER A 76 -5.25 9.07 5.53
N TRP A 77 -4.17 9.23 4.78
CA TRP A 77 -4.21 10.03 3.56
C TRP A 77 -5.19 9.45 2.54
N ALA A 78 -5.10 8.14 2.30
CA ALA A 78 -5.94 7.48 1.31
C ALA A 78 -7.42 7.56 1.68
N GLN A 79 -7.73 7.33 2.97
CA GLN A 79 -9.10 7.34 3.47
C GLN A 79 -9.81 8.68 3.28
N LYS A 80 -9.04 9.73 3.14
CA LYS A 80 -9.54 11.09 2.99
C LYS A 80 -9.78 11.54 1.57
N ARG A 81 -9.52 10.66 0.63
CA ARG A 81 -9.78 10.92 -0.77
C ARG A 81 -11.11 10.30 -1.14
N ASP A 82 -12.06 11.10 -1.57
CA ASP A 82 -13.42 10.66 -1.93
C ASP A 82 -13.40 9.53 -2.97
N ARG A 83 -12.36 9.49 -3.79
CA ARG A 83 -12.24 8.51 -4.85
C ARG A 83 -11.68 7.18 -4.40
N ILE A 84 -10.96 7.13 -3.29
CA ILE A 84 -10.27 5.92 -2.86
C ILE A 84 -11.14 5.20 -1.83
N SER A 85 -11.65 4.05 -2.24
CA SER A 85 -12.46 3.18 -1.38
C SER A 85 -11.66 2.01 -0.85
N TYR A 86 -10.57 1.65 -1.53
CA TYR A 86 -9.80 0.44 -1.21
C TYR A 86 -8.31 0.65 -1.32
N ILE A 87 -7.58 -0.03 -0.45
CA ILE A 87 -6.14 -0.23 -0.55
C ILE A 87 -5.91 -1.72 -0.76
N THR A 88 -5.10 -2.07 -1.74
CA THR A 88 -4.72 -3.45 -2.00
C THR A 88 -3.21 -3.63 -1.88
N GLY A 89 -2.77 -4.87 -1.83
CA GLY A 89 -1.35 -5.19 -1.76
C GLY A 89 -1.14 -6.69 -1.71
N HIS A 90 0.12 -7.08 -1.77
CA HIS A 90 0.52 -8.48 -1.63
C HIS A 90 1.32 -8.64 -0.35
N VAL A 91 1.00 -9.69 0.40
CA VAL A 91 1.75 -10.07 1.59
C VAL A 91 2.01 -11.58 1.57
N LEU A 92 3.06 -12.00 2.24
CA LEU A 92 3.37 -13.42 2.37
C LEU A 92 2.16 -14.16 2.95
N SER A 93 1.82 -15.31 2.37
CA SER A 93 0.66 -16.09 2.81
C SER A 93 0.69 -16.36 4.30
N GLY A 94 -0.45 -16.14 4.94
CA GLY A 94 -0.60 -16.31 6.39
C GLY A 94 -0.25 -15.08 7.21
N THR A 95 0.20 -13.98 6.60
CA THR A 95 0.58 -12.77 7.34
C THR A 95 -0.48 -11.67 7.31
N ALA A 96 -1.48 -11.77 6.44
CA ALA A 96 -2.57 -10.80 6.43
C ALA A 96 -3.35 -10.86 7.74
N ASP A 97 -3.75 -9.71 8.25
CA ASP A 97 -4.54 -9.63 9.47
C ASP A 97 -6.01 -9.95 9.19
N THR A 98 -6.33 -11.24 9.21
CA THR A 98 -7.70 -11.71 8.95
C THR A 98 -8.67 -11.43 10.09
N LYS A 99 -8.18 -10.98 11.23
CA LYS A 99 -9.04 -10.54 12.35
C LYS A 99 -9.60 -9.15 12.13
N ASP A 100 -8.97 -8.38 11.26
CA ASP A 100 -9.46 -7.07 10.86
C ASP A 100 -10.55 -7.26 9.81
N ASN A 101 -11.79 -6.94 10.16
CA ASN A 101 -12.93 -7.12 9.26
C ASN A 101 -12.86 -6.26 8.00
N SER A 102 -12.01 -5.25 7.99
CA SER A 102 -11.83 -4.41 6.81
C SER A 102 -10.93 -5.06 5.76
N ILE A 103 -10.28 -6.17 6.09
CA ILE A 103 -9.34 -6.85 5.19
C ILE A 103 -9.96 -8.13 4.65
N LYS A 104 -9.90 -8.27 3.33
CA LYS A 104 -10.38 -9.45 2.61
C LYS A 104 -9.27 -9.99 1.73
N ILE A 105 -9.06 -11.30 1.75
CA ILE A 105 -8.16 -11.97 0.83
C ILE A 105 -8.90 -12.19 -0.49
N ILE A 106 -8.33 -11.71 -1.58
CA ILE A 106 -8.94 -11.77 -2.90
C ILE A 106 -8.44 -12.96 -3.69
N SER A 107 -7.12 -13.20 -3.67
CA SER A 107 -6.52 -14.28 -4.42
C SER A 107 -5.19 -14.67 -3.82
N PHE A 108 -4.62 -15.78 -4.33
CA PHE A 108 -3.31 -16.28 -3.95
C PHE A 108 -2.44 -16.30 -5.20
N GLU A 109 -1.19 -15.86 -5.05
CA GLU A 109 -0.22 -15.88 -6.13
C GLU A 109 0.93 -16.78 -5.71
N GLU A 110 1.02 -17.96 -6.34
CA GLU A 110 2.12 -18.90 -6.10
C GLU A 110 3.39 -18.39 -6.77
N ASN A 111 4.53 -18.65 -6.17
CA ASN A 111 5.83 -18.22 -6.69
C ASN A 111 5.83 -16.72 -7.04
N TRP A 112 5.32 -15.91 -6.14
CA TRP A 112 5.19 -14.46 -6.37
C TRP A 112 6.54 -13.85 -6.77
N GLN A 113 6.57 -13.25 -7.96
CA GLN A 113 7.75 -12.58 -8.53
C GLN A 113 9.03 -13.45 -8.50
N GLY A 114 8.87 -14.77 -8.66
CA GLY A 114 10.01 -15.69 -8.69
C GLY A 114 10.60 -16.02 -7.33
N THR A 115 9.93 -15.65 -6.23
CA THR A 115 10.45 -15.90 -4.88
C THR A 115 10.33 -17.36 -4.44
N GLY A 116 9.55 -18.17 -5.14
CA GLY A 116 9.22 -19.54 -4.72
C GLY A 116 8.22 -19.58 -3.57
N LYS A 117 7.67 -18.44 -3.17
CA LYS A 117 6.75 -18.32 -2.04
C LYS A 117 5.38 -17.89 -2.51
N SER A 118 4.34 -18.33 -1.76
CA SER A 118 2.97 -17.92 -2.02
C SER A 118 2.67 -16.61 -1.31
N PHE A 119 2.04 -15.70 -2.01
CA PHE A 119 1.58 -14.42 -1.46
C PHE A 119 0.07 -14.31 -1.59
N GLU A 120 -0.52 -13.54 -0.71
CA GLU A 120 -1.93 -13.23 -0.75
C GLU A 120 -2.14 -11.82 -1.29
N TYR A 121 -3.06 -11.70 -2.25
CA TYR A 121 -3.54 -10.39 -2.70
C TYR A 121 -4.73 -10.02 -1.83
N TYR A 122 -4.57 -8.97 -1.02
CA TYR A 122 -5.60 -8.54 -0.09
C TYR A 122 -6.21 -7.22 -0.49
N ARG A 123 -7.42 -6.95 0.01
CA ARG A 123 -8.11 -5.68 -0.13
C ARG A 123 -8.51 -5.17 1.24
N ARG A 124 -8.15 -3.94 1.52
CA ARG A 124 -8.61 -3.21 2.70
C ARG A 124 -9.69 -2.24 2.28
N SER A 125 -10.84 -2.28 2.96
CA SER A 125 -11.93 -1.33 2.77
C SER A 125 -11.86 -0.26 3.84
N PHE A 126 -12.26 0.97 3.49
CA PHE A 126 -12.33 2.05 4.47
C PHE A 126 -13.75 2.17 5.02
N ASP A 127 -13.84 2.48 6.32
CA ASP A 127 -15.10 2.81 6.93
C ASP A 127 -15.52 4.22 6.52
N GLU A 128 -16.83 4.41 6.31
CA GLU A 128 -17.37 5.71 6.01
C GLU A 128 -17.33 6.60 7.26
N GLY A 129 -17.15 7.90 7.05
CA GLY A 129 -17.27 8.88 8.12
C GLY A 129 -16.03 9.17 8.92
N VAL A 130 -14.88 8.63 8.54
CA VAL A 130 -13.61 8.99 9.18
C VAL A 130 -13.13 10.31 8.60
N GLU A 131 -12.79 11.23 9.50
CA GLU A 131 -12.31 12.53 9.07
C GLU A 131 -10.96 12.50 8.42
N SER A 132 -10.86 13.36 7.51
CA SER A 132 -9.73 13.51 6.66
C SER A 132 -8.57 14.25 7.27
N SER A 133 -7.39 13.81 7.00
CA SER A 133 -6.21 14.61 7.17
C SER A 133 -5.99 15.49 5.96
N ILE A 134 -5.28 16.56 6.15
CA ILE A 134 -5.02 17.56 5.13
C ILE A 134 -3.72 17.33 4.37
N PHE A 135 -3.08 16.18 4.58
CA PHE A 135 -1.80 15.89 3.93
C PHE A 135 -1.97 15.67 2.43
N SER A 136 -0.98 16.10 1.69
CA SER A 136 -0.90 15.86 0.24
C SER A 136 0.37 15.10 -0.09
N PRO A 137 0.32 14.16 -1.05
CA PRO A 137 1.53 13.46 -1.46
C PRO A 137 2.41 14.36 -2.35
N PRO A 138 3.72 14.14 -2.41
CA PRO A 138 4.42 13.18 -1.56
C PRO A 138 4.44 13.63 -0.11
N LEU A 139 4.21 12.70 0.80
CA LEU A 139 4.22 13.00 2.23
C LEU A 139 5.54 12.56 2.82
N GLU A 140 6.16 13.45 3.57
CA GLU A 140 7.42 13.18 4.25
C GLU A 140 7.25 13.44 5.73
N ILE A 141 7.65 12.47 6.56
CA ILE A 141 7.60 12.57 8.00
C ILE A 141 9.02 12.72 8.52
N THR A 142 9.26 13.74 9.32
CA THR A 142 10.55 13.92 10.00
C THR A 142 10.38 13.55 11.46
N ILE A 143 11.20 12.64 11.91
CA ILE A 143 11.19 12.12 13.27
C ILE A 143 12.25 12.83 14.10
#